data_0c22c4d1b94acbe0e1962b116e3c807f
#
_entry.id   0c22c4d1b94acbe0e1962b116e3c807f
#
_cell.length_a   1.000
_cell.length_b   1.000
_cell.length_c   1.000
_cell.angle_alpha   90.00
_cell.angle_beta   90.00
_cell.angle_gamma   90.00
#
_symmetry.space_group_name_H-M   'P 1'
#
loop_
_entity.id
_entity.type
_entity.pdbx_description
1 polymer ?
#
loop_
_entity_poly.entity_id
_entity_poly.type
_entity_poly.pdbx_seq_one_letter_code
_entity_poly.pdbx_strand_id
1 'polypeptide(L)'
;FSHGAHDDHRQVHAAIRALEEETGRPIAILQDLQGPKIRVGVIEGGRIEVAAGETVRFVLGREPGGKDAIPLPHPEIFEAILPGAALLIDDGRVRLEATGVEAGRIDARVVVGGAISNRKGVNLPDTTLDLSPLTEKDRADLAFGQRAGELVHRAAADEQHHQRDALDAQRRAQVGRFVG
;
A
#
# COMPACT_ATOMS: atom_id res chain seq x y z
N PHE A 1 2.90 7.56 5.83
CA PHE A 1 3.95 6.97 6.68
C PHE A 1 4.90 6.07 5.90
N SER A 2 4.76 6.05 4.57
CA SER A 2 5.70 5.37 3.66
C SER A 2 7.08 6.01 3.67
N HIS A 3 7.17 7.30 3.99
CA HIS A 3 8.40 8.09 4.07
C HIS A 3 8.39 8.98 5.32
N GLY A 4 9.57 9.33 5.83
CA GLY A 4 9.74 10.16 7.02
C GLY A 4 9.67 9.38 8.34
N ALA A 5 10.05 10.05 9.41
CA ALA A 5 9.95 9.56 10.78
C ALA A 5 8.73 10.15 11.50
N HIS A 6 8.36 9.60 12.66
CA HIS A 6 7.25 10.12 13.47
C HIS A 6 7.41 11.59 13.83
N ASP A 7 8.66 12.06 14.03
CA ASP A 7 8.92 13.46 14.35
C ASP A 7 8.65 14.39 13.17
N ASP A 8 8.98 13.96 11.94
CA ASP A 8 8.66 14.72 10.73
C ASP A 8 7.14 14.84 10.57
N HIS A 9 6.42 13.73 10.76
CA HIS A 9 4.95 13.71 10.69
C HIS A 9 4.31 14.56 11.79
N ARG A 10 4.90 14.61 12.99
CA ARG A 10 4.42 15.47 14.08
C ARG A 10 4.54 16.96 13.73
N GLN A 11 5.67 17.35 13.12
CA GLN A 11 5.88 18.73 12.69
C GLN A 11 4.89 19.14 11.60
N VAL A 12 4.70 18.29 10.59
CA VAL A 12 3.73 18.53 9.51
C VAL A 12 2.30 18.62 10.07
N HIS A 13 1.93 17.70 10.97
CA HIS A 13 0.62 17.73 11.63
C HIS A 13 0.40 19.03 12.41
N ALA A 14 1.37 19.47 13.21
CA ALA A 14 1.27 20.72 13.96
C ALA A 14 1.14 21.93 13.02
N ALA A 15 1.89 21.98 11.93
CA ALA A 15 1.80 23.06 10.94
C ALA A 15 0.42 23.10 10.27
N ILE A 16 -0.17 21.95 9.93
CA ILE A 16 -1.52 21.86 9.35
C ILE A 16 -2.56 22.37 10.35
N ARG A 17 -2.48 21.99 11.62
CA ARG A 17 -3.41 22.45 12.65
C ARG A 17 -3.32 23.96 12.91
N ALA A 18 -2.10 24.53 12.92
CA ALA A 18 -1.92 25.98 13.01
C ALA A 18 -2.54 26.71 11.81
N LEU A 19 -2.41 26.15 10.60
CA LEU A 19 -3.03 26.71 9.41
C LEU A 19 -4.57 26.66 9.44
N GLU A 20 -5.15 25.61 10.02
CA GLU A 20 -6.59 25.53 10.24
C GLU A 20 -7.09 26.65 11.18
N GLU A 21 -6.37 26.92 12.27
CA GLU A 21 -6.68 27.99 13.19
C GLU A 21 -6.60 29.38 12.52
N GLU A 22 -5.54 29.58 11.69
CA GLU A 22 -5.35 30.85 10.98
C GLU A 22 -6.42 31.07 9.90
N THR A 23 -6.79 30.04 9.15
CA THR A 23 -7.70 30.18 8.00
C THR A 23 -9.17 29.97 8.35
N GLY A 24 -9.48 29.37 9.50
CA GLY A 24 -10.81 28.95 9.89
C GLY A 24 -11.37 27.82 9.00
N ARG A 25 -10.53 27.08 8.28
CA ARG A 25 -10.93 26.01 7.36
C ARG A 25 -10.39 24.66 7.83
N PRO A 26 -11.25 23.65 8.03
CA PRO A 26 -10.79 22.33 8.40
C PRO A 26 -10.00 21.68 7.27
N ILE A 27 -8.86 21.04 7.59
CA ILE A 27 -8.01 20.32 6.66
C ILE A 27 -7.95 18.85 7.07
N ALA A 28 -8.51 17.96 6.25
CA ALA A 28 -8.41 16.53 6.49
C ALA A 28 -6.97 16.05 6.30
N ILE A 29 -6.49 15.21 7.21
CA ILE A 29 -5.19 14.55 7.10
C ILE A 29 -5.44 13.07 6.86
N LEU A 30 -4.98 12.56 5.72
CA LEU A 30 -5.00 11.15 5.39
C LEU A 30 -3.68 10.51 5.84
N GLN A 31 -3.75 9.52 6.71
CA GLN A 31 -2.61 8.70 7.07
C GLN A 31 -2.57 7.48 6.15
N ASP A 32 -1.59 7.41 5.25
CA ASP A 32 -1.30 6.19 4.51
C ASP A 32 -0.35 5.27 5.30
N LEU A 33 -0.58 3.99 5.26
CA LEU A 33 0.27 2.96 5.85
C LEU A 33 1.08 2.29 4.75
N GLN A 34 2.28 1.82 5.11
CA GLN A 34 3.21 1.29 4.12
C GLN A 34 2.81 -0.11 3.61
N GLY A 35 2.20 -0.91 4.48
CA GLY A 35 1.92 -2.31 4.20
C GLY A 35 3.18 -3.18 4.06
N PRO A 36 3.00 -4.47 3.77
CA PRO A 36 4.10 -5.37 3.45
C PRO A 36 4.77 -4.97 2.13
N LYS A 37 6.08 -4.79 2.16
CA LYS A 37 6.87 -4.46 0.96
C LYS A 37 7.37 -5.72 0.28
N ILE A 38 6.70 -6.12 -0.78
CA ILE A 38 7.15 -7.20 -1.64
C ILE A 38 8.14 -6.63 -2.66
N ARG A 39 9.35 -7.18 -2.72
CA ARG A 39 10.43 -6.66 -3.58
C ARG A 39 11.31 -7.78 -4.12
N VAL A 40 11.83 -7.61 -5.31
CA VAL A 40 12.96 -8.42 -5.79
C VAL A 40 14.19 -8.20 -4.91
N GLY A 41 15.04 -9.19 -4.83
CA GLY A 41 16.30 -9.11 -4.10
C GLY A 41 17.36 -8.28 -4.82
N VAL A 42 18.62 -8.65 -4.61
CA VAL A 42 19.76 -7.98 -5.25
C VAL A 42 20.04 -8.59 -6.61
N ILE A 43 20.16 -7.76 -7.63
CA ILE A 43 20.50 -8.17 -9.00
C ILE A 43 22.00 -8.02 -9.20
N GLU A 44 22.65 -9.02 -9.79
CA GLU A 44 24.05 -8.93 -10.19
C GLU A 44 24.26 -7.77 -11.16
N GLY A 45 25.28 -6.95 -10.93
CA GLY A 45 25.51 -5.75 -11.71
C GLY A 45 24.48 -4.62 -11.45
N GLY A 46 23.57 -4.80 -10.47
CA GLY A 46 22.60 -3.78 -10.05
C GLY A 46 21.30 -3.74 -10.85
N ARG A 47 21.31 -4.21 -12.10
CA ARG A 47 20.12 -4.26 -12.98
C ARG A 47 20.31 -5.27 -14.12
N ILE A 48 19.19 -5.74 -14.64
CA ILE A 48 19.11 -6.53 -15.86
C ILE A 48 18.09 -5.92 -16.81
N GLU A 49 18.32 -6.02 -18.11
CA GLU A 49 17.35 -5.66 -19.15
C GLU A 49 16.64 -6.92 -19.62
N VAL A 50 15.31 -6.86 -19.71
CA VAL A 50 14.48 -7.96 -20.21
C VAL A 50 13.62 -7.45 -21.37
N ALA A 51 13.52 -8.23 -22.44
CA ALA A 51 12.72 -7.89 -23.62
C ALA A 51 11.41 -8.68 -23.63
N ALA A 52 10.39 -8.12 -24.26
CA ALA A 52 9.12 -8.82 -24.45
C ALA A 52 9.31 -10.15 -25.18
N GLY A 53 8.67 -11.21 -24.68
CA GLY A 53 8.83 -12.58 -25.18
C GLY A 53 9.94 -13.39 -24.52
N GLU A 54 10.90 -12.75 -23.82
CA GLU A 54 11.91 -13.47 -23.04
C GLU A 54 11.27 -14.24 -21.88
N THR A 55 11.94 -15.31 -21.48
CA THR A 55 11.63 -16.02 -20.22
C THR A 55 12.69 -15.69 -19.19
N VAL A 56 12.25 -15.37 -17.98
CA VAL A 56 13.10 -15.17 -16.81
C VAL A 56 12.65 -16.08 -15.69
N ARG A 57 13.52 -16.28 -14.73
CA ARG A 57 13.25 -17.14 -13.57
C ARG A 57 13.39 -16.39 -12.28
N PHE A 58 12.37 -16.48 -11.43
CA PHE A 58 12.46 -16.07 -10.05
C PHE A 58 12.78 -17.27 -9.16
N VAL A 59 13.62 -17.04 -8.17
CA VAL A 59 14.02 -18.06 -7.20
C VAL A 59 13.83 -17.56 -5.77
N LEU A 60 13.38 -18.46 -4.91
CA LEU A 60 13.28 -18.16 -3.48
C LEU A 60 14.70 -18.07 -2.91
N GLY A 61 15.10 -16.86 -2.54
CA GLY A 61 16.44 -16.64 -1.99
C GLY A 61 16.78 -15.17 -1.86
N ARG A 62 17.95 -14.93 -1.26
CA ARG A 62 18.49 -13.56 -1.05
C ARG A 62 19.82 -13.34 -1.74
N GLU A 63 20.42 -14.40 -2.27
CA GLU A 63 21.70 -14.32 -3.00
C GLU A 63 21.51 -13.48 -4.27
N PRO A 64 22.49 -12.65 -4.62
CA PRO A 64 22.44 -11.89 -5.86
C PRO A 64 22.29 -12.80 -7.09
N GLY A 65 21.48 -12.39 -8.07
CA GLY A 65 21.25 -13.19 -9.26
C GLY A 65 20.88 -12.39 -10.50
N GLY A 66 20.82 -13.08 -11.62
CA GLY A 66 20.53 -12.53 -12.95
C GLY A 66 19.19 -13.01 -13.52
N LYS A 67 19.04 -12.98 -14.87
CA LYS A 67 17.80 -13.37 -15.57
C LYS A 67 17.33 -14.80 -15.25
N ASP A 68 18.27 -15.73 -15.08
CA ASP A 68 17.99 -17.14 -14.83
C ASP A 68 17.76 -17.46 -13.35
N ALA A 69 17.96 -16.48 -12.46
CA ALA A 69 17.80 -16.62 -11.03
C ALA A 69 17.57 -15.24 -10.36
N ILE A 70 16.47 -14.56 -10.70
CA ILE A 70 16.07 -13.30 -10.05
C ILE A 70 15.65 -13.63 -8.62
N PRO A 71 16.33 -13.09 -7.59
CA PRO A 71 15.98 -13.43 -6.21
C PRO A 71 14.67 -12.77 -5.81
N LEU A 72 13.78 -13.56 -5.22
CA LEU A 72 12.50 -13.10 -4.69
C LEU A 72 12.34 -13.68 -3.27
N PRO A 73 12.76 -12.94 -2.21
CA PRO A 73 12.84 -13.45 -0.84
C PRO A 73 11.48 -13.45 -0.13
N HIS A 74 10.45 -13.97 -0.80
CA HIS A 74 9.05 -13.94 -0.39
C HIS A 74 8.42 -15.32 -0.61
N PRO A 75 8.55 -16.28 0.33
CA PRO A 75 8.04 -17.66 0.19
C PRO A 75 6.53 -17.68 -0.09
N GLU A 76 5.78 -16.77 0.50
CA GLU A 76 4.34 -16.63 0.33
C GLU A 76 3.90 -16.44 -1.12
N ILE A 77 4.77 -15.88 -1.98
CA ILE A 77 4.48 -15.75 -3.41
C ILE A 77 4.54 -17.11 -4.09
N PHE A 78 5.58 -17.91 -3.79
CA PHE A 78 5.78 -19.22 -4.41
C PHE A 78 4.70 -20.23 -3.98
N GLU A 79 4.07 -20.01 -2.83
CA GLU A 79 2.97 -20.83 -2.33
C GLU A 79 1.61 -20.46 -2.95
N ALA A 80 1.43 -19.18 -3.33
CA ALA A 80 0.14 -18.66 -3.75
C ALA A 80 -0.01 -18.44 -5.25
N ILE A 81 1.08 -18.15 -5.98
CA ILE A 81 1.01 -17.82 -7.39
C ILE A 81 0.67 -19.04 -8.25
N LEU A 82 -0.11 -18.82 -9.28
CA LEU A 82 -0.48 -19.86 -10.25
C LEU A 82 0.02 -19.51 -11.65
N PRO A 83 0.23 -20.49 -12.53
CA PRO A 83 0.48 -20.22 -13.95
C PRO A 83 -0.63 -19.34 -14.55
N GLY A 84 -0.22 -18.35 -15.35
CA GLY A 84 -1.10 -17.32 -15.93
C GLY A 84 -1.19 -16.04 -15.08
N ALA A 85 -0.79 -16.07 -13.82
CA ALA A 85 -0.84 -14.88 -12.96
C ALA A 85 0.18 -13.80 -13.40
N ALA A 86 -0.21 -12.53 -13.27
CA ALA A 86 0.65 -11.40 -13.58
C ALA A 86 1.62 -11.07 -12.44
N LEU A 87 2.87 -10.77 -12.81
CA LEU A 87 3.86 -10.14 -11.94
C LEU A 87 4.20 -8.75 -12.51
N LEU A 88 3.98 -7.72 -11.73
CA LEU A 88 4.27 -6.33 -12.08
C LEU A 88 5.48 -5.86 -11.29
N ILE A 89 6.55 -5.46 -11.99
CA ILE A 89 7.79 -4.98 -11.37
C ILE A 89 7.90 -3.47 -11.60
N ASP A 90 8.41 -2.75 -10.59
CA ASP A 90 8.61 -1.29 -10.65
C ASP A 90 7.33 -0.54 -11.05
N ASP A 91 6.27 -0.76 -10.27
CA ASP A 91 4.94 -0.17 -10.46
C ASP A 91 4.32 -0.47 -11.85
N GLY A 92 4.63 -1.66 -12.39
CA GLY A 92 4.10 -2.14 -13.66
C GLY A 92 4.89 -1.70 -14.90
N ARG A 93 6.05 -1.07 -14.74
CA ARG A 93 6.96 -0.76 -15.85
C ARG A 93 7.46 -2.01 -16.57
N VAL A 94 7.68 -3.08 -15.82
CA VAL A 94 7.91 -4.42 -16.38
C VAL A 94 6.75 -5.30 -16.00
N ARG A 95 6.16 -5.97 -16.97
CA ARG A 95 5.06 -6.90 -16.76
C ARG A 95 5.46 -8.29 -17.22
N LEU A 96 5.23 -9.26 -16.36
CA LEU A 96 5.50 -10.67 -16.65
C LEU A 96 4.23 -11.50 -16.37
N GLU A 97 4.20 -12.70 -16.93
CA GLU A 97 3.17 -13.71 -16.71
C GLU A 97 3.85 -15.01 -16.27
N ALA A 98 3.44 -15.55 -15.13
CA ALA A 98 3.96 -16.84 -14.65
C ALA A 98 3.58 -17.94 -15.63
N THR A 99 4.56 -18.70 -16.09
CA THR A 99 4.37 -19.81 -17.04
C THR A 99 4.58 -21.18 -16.39
N GLY A 100 5.39 -21.25 -15.34
CA GLY A 100 5.66 -22.43 -14.56
C GLY A 100 5.90 -22.07 -13.11
N VAL A 101 5.35 -22.86 -12.20
CA VAL A 101 5.50 -22.68 -10.76
C VAL A 101 5.91 -23.98 -10.13
N GLU A 102 7.02 -23.97 -9.43
CA GLU A 102 7.55 -25.08 -8.65
C GLU A 102 7.95 -24.59 -7.26
N ALA A 103 8.22 -25.49 -6.34
CA ALA A 103 8.65 -25.11 -5.00
C ALA A 103 9.91 -24.23 -5.04
N GLY A 104 9.77 -22.97 -4.65
CA GLY A 104 10.84 -21.98 -4.63
C GLY A 104 11.30 -21.46 -5.99
N ARG A 105 10.52 -21.72 -7.08
CA ARG A 105 10.84 -21.29 -8.43
C ARG A 105 9.61 -20.86 -9.21
N ILE A 106 9.71 -19.75 -9.93
CA ILE A 106 8.69 -19.28 -10.87
C ILE A 106 9.38 -18.97 -12.19
N ASP A 107 9.00 -19.65 -13.26
CA ASP A 107 9.37 -19.27 -14.62
C ASP A 107 8.30 -18.28 -15.13
N ALA A 108 8.72 -17.16 -15.69
CA ALA A 108 7.81 -16.13 -16.14
C ALA A 108 8.19 -15.59 -17.52
N ARG A 109 7.22 -15.42 -18.38
CA ARG A 109 7.37 -14.79 -19.70
C ARG A 109 7.20 -13.28 -19.56
N VAL A 110 8.10 -12.51 -20.14
CA VAL A 110 8.04 -11.06 -20.18
C VAL A 110 6.96 -10.63 -21.20
N VAL A 111 5.97 -9.90 -20.72
CA VAL A 111 4.89 -9.31 -21.54
C VAL A 111 5.25 -7.88 -21.95
N VAL A 112 5.74 -7.08 -21.00
CA VAL A 112 6.27 -5.73 -21.24
C VAL A 112 7.69 -5.69 -20.71
N GLY A 113 8.65 -5.47 -21.61
CA GLY A 113 10.09 -5.43 -21.30
C GLY A 113 10.51 -4.14 -20.61
N GLY A 114 11.70 -4.15 -20.04
CA GLY A 114 12.31 -3.04 -19.35
C GLY A 114 13.43 -3.47 -18.41
N ALA A 115 13.83 -2.55 -17.53
CA ALA A 115 14.88 -2.82 -16.54
C ALA A 115 14.30 -3.35 -15.23
N ILE A 116 14.84 -4.47 -14.75
CA ILE A 116 14.63 -4.95 -13.37
C ILE A 116 15.90 -4.62 -12.58
N SER A 117 15.79 -3.81 -11.55
CA SER A 117 16.91 -3.40 -10.71
C SER A 117 16.69 -3.79 -9.25
N ASN A 118 17.76 -3.63 -8.45
CA ASN A 118 17.76 -3.98 -7.04
C ASN A 118 16.53 -3.50 -6.29
N ARG A 119 15.92 -4.39 -5.53
CA ARG A 119 14.87 -4.09 -4.55
C ARG A 119 13.64 -3.38 -5.13
N LYS A 120 13.38 -3.52 -6.43
CA LYS A 120 12.15 -3.00 -7.04
C LYS A 120 10.92 -3.71 -6.52
N GLY A 121 9.83 -2.95 -6.37
CA GLY A 121 8.54 -3.46 -5.92
C GLY A 121 8.00 -4.53 -6.87
N VAL A 122 7.32 -5.51 -6.29
CA VAL A 122 6.58 -6.56 -7.00
C VAL A 122 5.12 -6.48 -6.61
N ASN A 123 4.22 -6.36 -7.58
CA ASN A 123 2.79 -6.43 -7.38
C ASN A 123 2.22 -7.65 -8.11
N LEU A 124 1.28 -8.32 -7.48
CA LEU A 124 0.62 -9.53 -7.94
C LEU A 124 -0.90 -9.30 -7.94
N PRO A 125 -1.45 -8.64 -8.98
CA PRO A 125 -2.85 -8.19 -8.97
C PRO A 125 -3.84 -9.36 -8.94
N ASP A 126 -3.45 -10.51 -9.49
CA ASP A 126 -4.32 -11.69 -9.64
C ASP A 126 -4.07 -12.76 -8.55
N THR A 127 -3.24 -12.45 -7.53
CA THR A 127 -2.84 -13.42 -6.50
C THR A 127 -3.14 -12.88 -5.11
N THR A 128 -3.93 -13.61 -4.35
CA THR A 128 -4.15 -13.31 -2.93
C THR A 128 -3.03 -13.96 -2.11
N LEU A 129 -2.25 -13.15 -1.41
CA LEU A 129 -1.20 -13.62 -0.53
C LEU A 129 -1.71 -13.75 0.90
N ASP A 130 -1.32 -14.81 1.59
CA ASP A 130 -1.58 -14.97 3.03
C ASP A 130 -0.58 -14.14 3.85
N LEU A 131 -0.74 -12.82 3.75
CA LEU A 131 0.06 -11.83 4.46
C LEU A 131 -0.84 -10.91 5.27
N SER A 132 -0.41 -10.59 6.48
CA SER A 132 -1.08 -9.51 7.23
C SER A 132 -0.94 -8.20 6.45
N PRO A 133 -2.04 -7.50 6.13
CA PRO A 133 -1.98 -6.19 5.48
C PRO A 133 -1.31 -5.12 6.37
N LEU A 134 -1.20 -5.37 7.67
CA LEU A 134 -0.55 -4.49 8.63
C LEU A 134 0.73 -5.13 9.16
N THR A 135 1.87 -4.50 8.89
CA THR A 135 3.16 -4.83 9.48
C THR A 135 3.25 -4.33 10.93
N GLU A 136 4.29 -4.72 11.67
CA GLU A 136 4.56 -4.15 12.99
C GLU A 136 4.80 -2.63 12.91
N LYS A 137 5.49 -2.17 11.85
CA LYS A 137 5.68 -0.74 11.59
C LYS A 137 4.33 -0.05 11.39
N ASP A 138 3.44 -0.62 10.58
CA ASP A 138 2.12 -0.03 10.33
C ASP A 138 1.26 0.06 11.60
N ARG A 139 1.36 -0.91 12.48
CA ARG A 139 0.69 -0.87 13.79
C ARG A 139 1.23 0.26 14.67
N ALA A 140 2.55 0.46 14.68
CA ALA A 140 3.18 1.56 15.41
C ALA A 140 2.81 2.92 14.81
N ASP A 141 2.80 3.02 13.47
CA ASP A 141 2.40 4.22 12.73
C ASP A 141 0.93 4.56 12.96
N LEU A 142 0.05 3.55 12.91
CA LEU A 142 -1.37 3.72 13.19
C LEU A 142 -1.62 4.24 14.61
N ALA A 143 -0.96 3.62 15.59
CA ALA A 143 -1.04 4.07 16.98
C ALA A 143 -0.50 5.50 17.18
N PHE A 144 0.53 5.89 16.42
CA PHE A 144 1.03 7.27 16.42
C PHE A 144 -0.01 8.23 15.82
N GLY A 145 -0.58 7.91 14.65
CA GLY A 145 -1.57 8.76 13.99
C GLY A 145 -2.86 8.89 14.80
N GLN A 146 -3.32 7.83 15.45
CA GLN A 146 -4.46 7.88 16.36
C GLN A 146 -4.22 8.85 17.51
N ARG A 147 -3.06 8.78 18.19
CA ARG A 147 -2.72 9.73 19.26
C ARG A 147 -2.61 11.16 18.78
N ALA A 148 -2.04 11.38 17.59
CA ALA A 148 -1.97 12.70 16.98
C ALA A 148 -3.36 13.22 16.53
N GLY A 149 -4.26 12.32 16.13
CA GLY A 149 -5.62 12.60 15.67
C GLY A 149 -6.69 12.60 16.77
N GLU A 150 -6.44 12.03 17.95
CA GLU A 150 -7.42 11.95 19.05
C GLU A 150 -7.96 13.32 19.48
N LEU A 151 -7.19 14.39 19.32
CA LEU A 151 -7.66 15.76 19.53
C LEU A 151 -8.70 16.21 18.48
N VAL A 152 -8.71 15.60 17.29
CA VAL A 152 -9.60 15.98 16.17
C VAL A 152 -10.86 15.12 16.11
N HIS A 153 -10.79 13.85 16.51
CA HIS A 153 -11.97 12.98 16.52
C HIS A 153 -13.02 13.40 17.55
N ARG A 154 -12.61 14.02 18.66
CA ARG A 154 -13.57 14.57 19.63
C ARG A 154 -14.36 15.74 19.06
N ALA A 155 -13.70 16.67 18.35
CA ALA A 155 -14.38 17.80 17.73
C ALA A 155 -15.33 17.39 16.59
N ALA A 156 -14.88 16.47 15.71
CA ALA A 156 -15.69 15.99 14.59
C ALA A 156 -16.86 15.08 15.01
N ALA A 157 -16.71 14.29 16.07
CA ALA A 157 -17.80 13.47 16.62
C ALA A 157 -18.88 14.33 17.26
N ASP A 158 -18.52 15.39 17.95
CA ASP A 158 -19.46 16.35 18.54
C ASP A 158 -20.21 17.13 17.46
N GLU A 159 -19.53 17.54 16.39
CA GLU A 159 -20.16 18.23 15.25
C GLU A 159 -21.11 17.33 14.44
N GLN A 160 -20.74 16.07 14.21
CA GLN A 160 -21.62 15.10 13.53
C GLN A 160 -22.83 14.72 14.40
N HIS A 161 -22.68 14.68 15.70
CA HIS A 161 -23.82 14.48 16.63
C HIS A 161 -24.77 15.65 16.56
N HIS A 162 -24.26 16.87 16.60
CA HIS A 162 -25.07 18.09 16.47
C HIS A 162 -25.78 18.22 15.12
N GLN A 163 -25.12 17.84 14.02
CA GLN A 163 -25.74 17.82 12.70
C GLN A 163 -26.81 16.73 12.55
N ARG A 164 -26.62 15.56 13.12
CA ARG A 164 -27.65 14.50 13.15
C ARG A 164 -28.84 14.93 13.99
N ASP A 165 -28.62 15.47 15.14
CA ASP A 165 -29.70 15.96 16.04
C ASP A 165 -30.49 17.10 15.39
N ALA A 166 -29.82 18.01 14.67
CA ALA A 166 -30.48 19.08 13.91
C ALA A 166 -31.30 18.56 12.73
N LEU A 167 -30.79 17.56 11.99
CA LEU A 167 -31.49 16.88 10.89
C LEU A 167 -32.72 16.10 11.38
N ASP A 168 -32.59 15.40 12.51
CA ASP A 168 -33.68 14.66 13.10
C ASP A 168 -34.75 15.60 13.71
N ALA A 169 -34.36 16.73 14.27
CA ALA A 169 -35.28 17.80 14.71
C ALA A 169 -36.03 18.41 13.51
N GLN A 170 -35.36 18.69 12.39
CA GLN A 170 -36.01 19.17 11.17
C GLN A 170 -36.99 18.14 10.59
N ARG A 171 -36.62 16.86 10.56
CA ARG A 171 -37.53 15.77 10.12
C ARG A 171 -38.77 15.64 10.99
N ARG A 172 -38.62 15.73 12.31
CA ARG A 172 -39.77 15.73 13.25
C ARG A 172 -40.68 16.94 13.07
N ALA A 173 -40.11 18.14 12.83
CA ALA A 173 -40.88 19.35 12.58
C ALA A 173 -41.64 19.31 11.23
N GLN A 174 -41.09 18.64 10.22
CA GLN A 174 -41.77 18.44 8.93
C GLN A 174 -42.93 17.43 9.02
N VAL A 175 -42.74 16.31 9.76
CA VAL A 175 -43.81 15.32 9.97
C VAL A 175 -44.95 15.90 10.79
N GLY A 176 -44.67 16.76 11.77
CA GLY A 176 -45.70 17.43 12.57
C GLY A 176 -46.58 18.47 11.81
N ARG A 177 -46.15 18.91 10.61
CA ARG A 177 -46.93 19.79 9.73
C ARG A 177 -47.88 19.09 8.77
N PHE A 178 -47.77 17.75 8.65
CA PHE A 178 -48.64 16.96 7.79
C PHE A 178 -49.78 16.23 8.51
N VAL A 179 -49.91 16.37 9.84
CA VAL A 179 -50.92 15.68 10.68
C VAL A 179 -51.82 16.68 11.42
N GLY A 180 -51.88 17.93 10.93
CA GLY A 180 -52.81 18.94 11.44
C GLY A 180 -53.77 19.43 10.38
#